data_959b1bacd6b2197d11e780ab45e6aaae
#
_entry.id   959b1bacd6b2197d11e780ab45e6aaae
#
_cell.length_a   1.000
_cell.length_b   1.000
_cell.length_c   1.000
_cell.angle_alpha   90.00
_cell.angle_beta   90.00
_cell.angle_gamma   90.00
#
_symmetry.space_group_name_H-M   'P 1'
#
loop_
_entity.id
_entity.type
_entity.pdbx_description
1 polymer ?
#
loop_
_entity_poly.entity_id
_entity_poly.type
_entity_poly.pdbx_seq_one_letter_code
_entity_poly.pdbx_strand_id
1 'polypeptide(L)'
;MNVVFADHPVPRNITKSLFLAGPSPREIGVLDWRHEAIDYLKSINFQGTIFVPIPEKRFYGSTDLPNWNYHSQVEWECLCRDISDAIVFWVPRSIEGKMPGFVTNIEFGEDLSTGKVVYGRPPEAEKCKYLDKRITDKGYPVFETLSSTLDHVAKILGDGSFRKDGEVHVPLFIWKSDQFQSWYANLLAAGNTLESARVHNQITVGDNYLFAYVLSVKIWVASESRLKSNEFIFSRKDSVNVCMYYKDIDDTKIILVKEFRSTVNNLEGFVYELPGGSSFNPEKNVISTLKDELYEEVGFKLDDDTRLVHVDTRQVAATFATHQVHLYKIELTKAEYDIIVAKKDQKFGNVDDGEVISLEVVNLKDIFKKLVDFSVIGMIFSTILERHDD
;
A
#
# COMPACT_ATOMS: atom_id res chain seq x y z
N MET A 1 -26.94 -1.94 7.36
CA MET A 1 -26.48 -0.63 6.85
C MET A 1 -26.66 0.41 7.96
N ASN A 2 -25.63 1.19 8.26
CA ASN A 2 -25.64 2.25 9.28
C ASN A 2 -25.33 3.59 8.61
N VAL A 3 -26.25 4.58 8.71
CA VAL A 3 -26.05 5.93 8.18
C VAL A 3 -25.67 6.85 9.32
N VAL A 4 -24.54 7.54 9.19
CA VAL A 4 -23.95 8.43 10.21
C VAL A 4 -23.88 9.84 9.62
N PHE A 5 -24.61 10.76 10.21
CA PHE A 5 -24.68 12.15 9.78
C PHE A 5 -23.65 13.02 10.53
N ALA A 6 -23.39 14.24 10.01
CA ALA A 6 -22.35 15.14 10.53
C ALA A 6 -22.55 15.58 12.00
N ASP A 7 -23.71 15.39 12.58
CA ASP A 7 -24.03 15.65 13.98
C ASP A 7 -24.05 14.38 14.86
N HIS A 8 -23.75 13.22 14.27
CA HIS A 8 -23.68 11.95 14.98
C HIS A 8 -22.25 11.60 15.41
N PRO A 9 -22.09 10.86 16.52
CA PRO A 9 -20.77 10.37 16.92
C PRO A 9 -20.24 9.37 15.91
N VAL A 10 -18.93 9.42 15.66
CA VAL A 10 -18.25 8.47 14.80
C VAL A 10 -18.21 7.09 15.44
N PRO A 11 -18.59 6.00 14.73
CA PRO A 11 -18.60 4.65 15.26
C PRO A 11 -17.20 4.18 15.67
N ARG A 12 -17.11 3.48 16.81
CA ARG A 12 -15.86 2.85 17.27
C ARG A 12 -15.56 1.51 16.60
N ASN A 13 -16.50 0.97 15.85
CA ASN A 13 -16.31 -0.26 15.08
C ASN A 13 -16.96 -0.17 13.71
N ILE A 14 -16.27 -0.70 12.72
CA ILE A 14 -16.67 -0.65 11.31
C ILE A 14 -16.26 -1.98 10.67
N THR A 15 -17.14 -2.52 9.79
CA THR A 15 -16.79 -3.65 8.93
C THR A 15 -16.34 -3.19 7.55
N LYS A 16 -17.07 -2.24 6.98
CA LYS A 16 -16.75 -1.49 5.77
C LYS A 16 -17.46 -0.16 5.80
N SER A 17 -16.88 0.85 5.15
CA SER A 17 -17.42 2.20 5.20
C SER A 17 -17.20 2.96 3.90
N LEU A 18 -18.10 3.91 3.64
CA LEU A 18 -17.95 4.89 2.56
C LEU A 18 -18.38 6.28 3.02
N PHE A 19 -17.78 7.30 2.44
CA PHE A 19 -18.14 8.70 2.64
C PHE A 19 -18.76 9.25 1.35
N LEU A 20 -19.92 9.90 1.45
CA LEU A 20 -20.63 10.49 0.30
C LEU A 20 -20.18 11.93 0.08
N ALA A 21 -19.06 12.13 -0.60
CA ALA A 21 -18.50 13.42 -0.99
C ALA A 21 -19.17 13.97 -2.27
N GLY A 22 -19.29 15.28 -2.36
CA GLY A 22 -19.84 15.93 -3.53
C GLY A 22 -20.61 17.20 -3.21
N PRO A 23 -21.08 17.94 -4.23
CA PRO A 23 -21.82 19.19 -4.04
C PRO A 23 -23.07 18.98 -3.19
N SER A 24 -23.31 19.90 -2.26
CA SER A 24 -24.56 19.98 -1.51
C SER A 24 -25.43 21.12 -2.06
N PRO A 25 -26.75 20.93 -2.10
CA PRO A 25 -27.69 22.00 -2.47
C PRO A 25 -27.54 23.23 -1.58
N ARG A 26 -27.54 24.43 -2.17
CA ARG A 26 -27.45 25.71 -1.45
C ARG A 26 -28.82 26.32 -1.15
N GLU A 27 -29.85 25.78 -1.75
CA GLU A 27 -31.23 26.26 -1.56
C GLU A 27 -32.17 25.15 -1.08
N ILE A 28 -33.16 25.58 -0.28
CA ILE A 28 -34.26 24.74 0.16
C ILE A 28 -35.08 24.33 -1.06
N GLY A 29 -35.43 23.04 -1.17
CA GLY A 29 -36.23 22.50 -2.27
C GLY A 29 -35.45 21.89 -3.42
N VAL A 30 -34.11 22.03 -3.43
CA VAL A 30 -33.26 21.23 -4.29
C VAL A 30 -32.93 19.89 -3.57
N LEU A 31 -33.32 18.79 -4.18
CA LEU A 31 -33.09 17.45 -3.59
C LEU A 31 -31.61 17.15 -3.55
N ASP A 32 -31.12 16.71 -2.38
CA ASP A 32 -29.75 16.23 -2.24
C ASP A 32 -29.63 14.83 -2.84
N TRP A 33 -28.70 14.64 -3.74
CA TRP A 33 -28.42 13.37 -4.43
C TRP A 33 -28.11 12.22 -3.47
N ARG A 34 -27.70 12.52 -2.25
CA ARG A 34 -27.38 11.50 -1.23
C ARG A 34 -28.60 10.72 -0.77
N HIS A 35 -29.82 11.26 -0.93
CA HIS A 35 -31.06 10.49 -0.71
C HIS A 35 -31.13 9.31 -1.68
N GLU A 36 -30.93 9.58 -2.98
CA GLU A 36 -30.90 8.55 -4.01
C GLU A 36 -29.78 7.54 -3.76
N ALA A 37 -28.58 8.02 -3.35
CA ALA A 37 -27.43 7.16 -3.02
C ALA A 37 -27.76 6.19 -1.87
N ILE A 38 -28.37 6.68 -0.79
CA ILE A 38 -28.74 5.86 0.37
C ILE A 38 -29.81 4.84 -0.03
N ASP A 39 -30.82 5.24 -0.79
CA ASP A 39 -31.90 4.35 -1.22
C ASP A 39 -31.38 3.28 -2.20
N TYR A 40 -30.47 3.66 -3.10
CA TYR A 40 -29.81 2.70 -3.97
C TYR A 40 -28.97 1.67 -3.16
N LEU A 41 -28.15 2.12 -2.22
CA LEU A 41 -27.35 1.25 -1.36
C LEU A 41 -28.21 0.30 -0.52
N LYS A 42 -29.41 0.75 -0.08
CA LYS A 42 -30.42 -0.14 0.55
C LYS A 42 -30.91 -1.19 -0.43
N SER A 43 -31.23 -0.79 -1.67
CA SER A 43 -31.78 -1.69 -2.68
C SER A 43 -30.85 -2.83 -3.06
N ILE A 44 -29.53 -2.59 -3.05
CA ILE A 44 -28.49 -3.60 -3.30
C ILE A 44 -28.03 -4.32 -2.02
N ASN A 45 -28.72 -4.10 -0.89
CA ASN A 45 -28.42 -4.70 0.41
C ASN A 45 -26.98 -4.43 0.92
N PHE A 46 -26.47 -3.22 0.71
CA PHE A 46 -25.16 -2.83 1.22
C PHE A 46 -25.11 -2.90 2.75
N GLN A 47 -24.20 -3.70 3.31
CA GLN A 47 -24.03 -3.90 4.76
C GLN A 47 -22.76 -3.19 5.25
N GLY A 48 -22.82 -1.87 5.43
CA GLY A 48 -21.69 -1.05 5.87
C GLY A 48 -22.12 0.25 6.54
N THR A 49 -21.14 1.07 6.88
CA THR A 49 -21.33 2.43 7.41
C THR A 49 -21.25 3.43 6.28
N ILE A 50 -22.20 4.36 6.23
CA ILE A 50 -22.27 5.45 5.26
C ILE A 50 -22.14 6.76 6.02
N PHE A 51 -21.09 7.54 5.73
CA PHE A 51 -20.92 8.87 6.28
C PHE A 51 -21.53 9.92 5.36
N VAL A 52 -22.40 10.75 5.92
CA VAL A 52 -23.13 11.83 5.21
C VAL A 52 -22.71 13.17 5.81
N PRO A 53 -22.02 14.06 5.05
CA PRO A 53 -21.46 15.33 5.55
C PRO A 53 -22.51 16.43 5.74
N ILE A 54 -23.67 16.07 6.23
CA ILE A 54 -24.81 16.97 6.46
C ILE A 54 -25.44 16.57 7.78
N PRO A 55 -25.80 17.53 8.67
CA PRO A 55 -26.57 17.22 9.88
C PRO A 55 -27.92 16.55 9.54
N GLU A 56 -28.33 15.55 10.33
CA GLU A 56 -29.50 14.73 10.03
C GLU A 56 -30.77 15.58 9.81
N LYS A 57 -31.04 16.53 10.70
CA LYS A 57 -32.21 17.42 10.58
C LYS A 57 -32.20 18.23 9.26
N ARG A 58 -31.04 18.75 8.87
CA ARG A 58 -30.88 19.48 7.62
C ARG A 58 -31.07 18.57 6.41
N PHE A 59 -30.55 17.36 6.48
CA PHE A 59 -30.72 16.36 5.44
C PHE A 59 -32.19 16.08 5.15
N TYR A 60 -33.03 16.04 6.19
CA TYR A 60 -34.47 15.85 6.09
C TYR A 60 -35.27 17.17 5.98
N GLY A 61 -34.63 18.29 5.61
CA GLY A 61 -35.28 19.55 5.25
C GLY A 61 -35.54 20.52 6.39
N SER A 62 -35.04 20.29 7.59
CA SER A 62 -35.17 21.27 8.69
C SER A 62 -34.13 22.38 8.55
N THR A 63 -34.55 23.60 8.87
CA THR A 63 -33.69 24.78 9.00
C THR A 63 -33.28 25.06 10.45
N ASP A 64 -33.91 24.38 11.40
CA ASP A 64 -33.59 24.50 12.83
C ASP A 64 -32.45 23.57 13.21
N LEU A 65 -31.26 24.12 13.36
CA LEU A 65 -30.02 23.41 13.69
C LEU A 65 -29.45 23.99 15.01
N PRO A 66 -30.06 23.72 16.15
CA PRO A 66 -29.53 24.14 17.42
C PRO A 66 -28.16 23.52 17.65
N ASN A 67 -27.18 24.33 18.06
CA ASN A 67 -25.79 23.93 18.32
C ASN A 67 -24.96 23.51 17.09
N TRP A 68 -25.42 23.77 15.86
CA TRP A 68 -24.59 23.52 14.70
C TRP A 68 -23.38 24.46 14.67
N ASN A 69 -22.19 23.89 14.48
CA ASN A 69 -20.94 24.61 14.38
C ASN A 69 -20.19 24.18 13.12
N TYR A 70 -19.89 25.12 12.24
CA TYR A 70 -19.24 24.87 10.98
C TYR A 70 -17.84 24.21 11.15
N HIS A 71 -17.05 24.69 12.12
CA HIS A 71 -15.70 24.15 12.35
C HIS A 71 -15.77 22.69 12.83
N SER A 72 -16.68 22.38 13.76
CA SER A 72 -16.89 21.01 14.22
C SER A 72 -17.38 20.09 13.10
N GLN A 73 -18.18 20.59 12.18
CA GLN A 73 -18.59 19.81 11.00
C GLN A 73 -17.38 19.52 10.10
N VAL A 74 -16.53 20.51 9.81
CA VAL A 74 -15.31 20.30 9.00
C VAL A 74 -14.37 19.30 9.65
N GLU A 75 -14.16 19.38 10.97
CA GLU A 75 -13.35 18.38 11.71
C GLU A 75 -13.94 16.97 11.61
N TRP A 76 -15.26 16.84 11.72
CA TRP A 76 -15.97 15.57 11.55
C TRP A 76 -15.83 15.04 10.12
N GLU A 77 -16.00 15.91 9.10
CA GLU A 77 -15.84 15.54 7.69
C GLU A 77 -14.41 15.03 7.41
N CYS A 78 -13.38 15.74 7.89
CA CYS A 78 -11.99 15.33 7.76
C CYS A 78 -11.74 13.96 8.41
N LEU A 79 -12.22 13.76 9.64
CA LEU A 79 -12.09 12.50 10.35
C LEU A 79 -12.81 11.37 9.61
N CYS A 80 -14.05 11.60 9.16
CA CYS A 80 -14.83 10.55 8.47
C CYS A 80 -14.25 10.21 7.09
N ARG A 81 -13.67 11.18 6.36
CA ARG A 81 -12.91 10.90 5.13
C ARG A 81 -11.64 10.09 5.44
N ASP A 82 -10.93 10.43 6.52
CA ASP A 82 -9.71 9.69 6.93
C ASP A 82 -10.02 8.22 7.26
N ILE A 83 -11.11 7.92 7.98
CA ILE A 83 -11.47 6.56 8.39
C ILE A 83 -12.29 5.77 7.35
N SER A 84 -12.81 6.42 6.31
CA SER A 84 -13.59 5.73 5.27
C SER A 84 -12.72 4.82 4.42
N ASP A 85 -13.28 3.68 4.05
CA ASP A 85 -12.65 2.71 3.14
C ASP A 85 -12.74 3.14 1.68
N ALA A 86 -13.81 3.83 1.33
CA ALA A 86 -13.99 4.48 0.05
C ALA A 86 -14.57 5.89 0.24
N ILE A 87 -14.17 6.83 -0.61
CA ILE A 87 -14.72 8.18 -0.67
C ILE A 87 -15.38 8.33 -2.04
N VAL A 88 -16.70 8.36 -2.03
CA VAL A 88 -17.52 8.47 -3.24
C VAL A 88 -17.68 9.93 -3.59
N PHE A 89 -16.93 10.40 -4.58
CA PHE A 89 -17.14 11.71 -5.17
C PHE A 89 -18.17 11.60 -6.31
N TRP A 90 -19.46 11.77 -5.98
CA TRP A 90 -20.50 11.97 -6.97
C TRP A 90 -20.72 13.46 -7.17
N VAL A 91 -20.49 13.96 -8.41
CA VAL A 91 -20.40 15.39 -8.68
C VAL A 91 -21.45 15.81 -9.72
N PRO A 92 -22.76 15.85 -9.36
CA PRO A 92 -23.82 16.38 -10.20
C PRO A 92 -23.79 17.92 -10.19
N ARG A 93 -22.65 18.49 -10.61
CA ARG A 93 -22.39 19.93 -10.53
C ARG A 93 -23.29 20.71 -11.47
N SER A 94 -23.91 21.73 -10.90
CA SER A 94 -24.61 22.77 -11.67
C SER A 94 -24.28 24.12 -11.05
N ILE A 95 -23.72 25.04 -11.83
CA ILE A 95 -23.36 26.38 -11.38
C ILE A 95 -24.62 27.23 -11.23
N GLU A 96 -25.48 27.24 -12.25
CA GLU A 96 -26.74 27.94 -12.22
C GLU A 96 -27.77 27.24 -11.33
N GLY A 97 -27.76 25.90 -11.29
CA GLY A 97 -28.61 25.06 -10.45
C GLY A 97 -28.20 24.99 -8.97
N LYS A 98 -27.28 25.85 -8.54
CA LYS A 98 -26.90 26.06 -7.11
C LYS A 98 -26.25 24.90 -6.38
N MET A 99 -25.55 24.06 -7.13
CA MET A 99 -24.66 23.00 -6.61
C MET A 99 -23.21 23.15 -7.16
N PRO A 100 -22.49 24.25 -6.85
CA PRO A 100 -21.18 24.52 -7.48
C PRO A 100 -20.05 23.61 -7.00
N GLY A 101 -20.11 23.08 -5.76
CA GLY A 101 -19.13 22.13 -5.23
C GLY A 101 -17.69 22.65 -5.17
N PHE A 102 -17.46 23.87 -4.66
CA PHE A 102 -16.10 24.43 -4.55
C PHE A 102 -15.26 23.65 -3.56
N VAL A 103 -15.80 23.32 -2.38
CA VAL A 103 -15.13 22.51 -1.36
C VAL A 103 -14.86 21.10 -1.88
N THR A 104 -15.78 20.53 -2.64
CA THR A 104 -15.60 19.22 -3.29
C THR A 104 -14.32 19.11 -4.11
N ASN A 105 -13.88 20.21 -4.78
CA ASN A 105 -12.63 20.19 -5.54
C ASN A 105 -11.39 20.11 -4.63
N ILE A 106 -11.44 20.77 -3.46
CA ILE A 106 -10.34 20.74 -2.47
C ILE A 106 -10.24 19.34 -1.89
N GLU A 107 -11.36 18.81 -1.41
CA GLU A 107 -11.45 17.45 -0.84
C GLU A 107 -10.99 16.38 -1.83
N PHE A 108 -11.45 16.47 -3.08
CA PHE A 108 -11.01 15.56 -4.14
C PHE A 108 -9.49 15.61 -4.35
N GLY A 109 -8.90 16.81 -4.35
CA GLY A 109 -7.46 16.99 -4.51
C GLY A 109 -6.67 16.42 -3.33
N GLU A 110 -7.16 16.60 -2.11
CA GLU A 110 -6.55 16.05 -0.87
C GLU A 110 -6.60 14.52 -0.86
N ASP A 111 -7.75 13.93 -1.21
CA ASP A 111 -7.98 12.49 -1.08
C ASP A 111 -7.45 11.67 -2.25
N LEU A 112 -7.15 12.29 -3.40
CA LEU A 112 -6.77 11.59 -4.63
C LEU A 112 -5.54 10.68 -4.49
N SER A 113 -4.62 10.99 -3.58
CA SER A 113 -3.41 10.19 -3.32
C SER A 113 -3.61 9.04 -2.33
N THR A 114 -4.79 8.98 -1.68
CA THR A 114 -5.06 7.99 -0.62
C THR A 114 -5.46 6.61 -1.14
N GLY A 115 -5.81 6.51 -2.45
CA GLY A 115 -6.32 5.27 -3.05
C GLY A 115 -7.77 4.93 -2.70
N LYS A 116 -8.49 5.83 -1.99
CA LYS A 116 -9.87 5.62 -1.53
C LYS A 116 -10.93 6.25 -2.44
N VAL A 117 -10.50 7.10 -3.39
CA VAL A 117 -11.41 7.89 -4.22
C VAL A 117 -12.07 7.04 -5.30
N VAL A 118 -13.40 7.08 -5.33
CA VAL A 118 -14.22 6.60 -6.44
C VAL A 118 -15.01 7.80 -6.97
N TYR A 119 -14.84 8.10 -8.26
CA TYR A 119 -15.36 9.32 -8.85
C TYR A 119 -16.40 9.04 -9.93
N GLY A 120 -17.52 9.77 -9.86
CA GLY A 120 -18.54 9.77 -10.88
C GLY A 120 -19.23 11.14 -11.00
N ARG A 121 -19.83 11.37 -12.15
CA ARG A 121 -20.64 12.55 -12.45
C ARG A 121 -21.61 12.25 -13.58
N PRO A 122 -22.80 12.87 -13.60
CA PRO A 122 -23.65 12.76 -14.78
C PRO A 122 -23.01 13.49 -15.99
N PRO A 123 -23.31 13.08 -17.23
CA PRO A 123 -22.71 13.66 -18.44
C PRO A 123 -22.88 15.19 -18.56
N GLU A 124 -23.99 15.72 -18.07
CA GLU A 124 -24.33 17.15 -18.07
C GLU A 124 -23.61 17.95 -16.96
N ALA A 125 -22.88 17.33 -16.05
CA ALA A 125 -22.20 18.03 -14.96
C ALA A 125 -21.21 19.07 -15.48
N GLU A 126 -21.33 20.28 -14.96
CA GLU A 126 -20.56 21.43 -15.42
C GLU A 126 -19.15 21.45 -14.83
N LYS A 127 -18.17 21.89 -15.63
CA LYS A 127 -16.78 22.17 -15.16
C LYS A 127 -16.10 21.00 -14.45
N CYS A 128 -16.36 19.74 -14.86
CA CYS A 128 -15.77 18.53 -14.27
C CYS A 128 -14.52 18.02 -15.00
N LYS A 129 -14.18 18.54 -16.19
CA LYS A 129 -13.07 18.06 -17.02
C LYS A 129 -11.72 17.94 -16.29
N TYR A 130 -11.46 18.83 -15.32
CA TYR A 130 -10.23 18.76 -14.53
C TYR A 130 -10.22 17.56 -13.58
N LEU A 131 -11.36 17.29 -12.93
CA LEU A 131 -11.51 16.11 -12.06
C LEU A 131 -11.39 14.82 -12.88
N ASP A 132 -12.07 14.78 -14.05
CA ASP A 132 -12.00 13.65 -14.99
C ASP A 132 -10.54 13.33 -15.36
N LYS A 133 -9.78 14.36 -15.76
CA LYS A 133 -8.36 14.19 -16.12
C LYS A 133 -7.52 13.69 -14.95
N ARG A 134 -7.73 14.25 -13.75
CA ARG A 134 -6.94 13.90 -12.56
C ARG A 134 -7.16 12.45 -12.12
N ILE A 135 -8.40 11.95 -12.19
CA ILE A 135 -8.72 10.56 -11.81
C ILE A 135 -8.21 9.57 -12.86
N THR A 136 -8.35 9.91 -14.15
CA THR A 136 -7.86 9.07 -15.26
C THR A 136 -6.33 9.01 -15.29
N ASP A 137 -5.62 10.08 -14.92
CA ASP A 137 -4.16 10.08 -14.77
C ASP A 137 -3.66 9.11 -13.68
N LYS A 138 -4.54 8.75 -12.75
CA LYS A 138 -4.29 7.73 -11.72
C LYS A 138 -4.69 6.31 -12.15
N GLY A 139 -5.19 6.15 -13.38
CA GLY A 139 -5.65 4.86 -13.89
C GLY A 139 -7.06 4.46 -13.43
N TYR A 140 -7.81 5.35 -12.79
CA TYR A 140 -9.16 5.04 -12.31
C TYR A 140 -10.23 5.50 -13.32
N PRO A 141 -11.37 4.78 -13.41
CA PRO A 141 -12.47 5.13 -14.31
C PRO A 141 -13.26 6.36 -13.81
N VAL A 142 -13.93 7.03 -14.75
CA VAL A 142 -14.99 8.00 -14.49
C VAL A 142 -16.33 7.33 -14.71
N PHE A 143 -17.20 7.33 -13.70
CA PHE A 143 -18.55 6.79 -13.80
C PHE A 143 -19.54 7.90 -14.18
N GLU A 144 -20.53 7.57 -15.03
CA GLU A 144 -21.50 8.55 -15.53
C GLU A 144 -22.89 8.42 -14.87
N THR A 145 -23.10 7.40 -14.04
CA THR A 145 -24.31 7.23 -13.24
C THR A 145 -24.00 7.01 -11.77
N LEU A 146 -24.89 7.48 -10.89
CA LEU A 146 -24.75 7.27 -9.46
C LEU A 146 -24.73 5.77 -9.12
N SER A 147 -25.61 4.99 -9.74
CA SER A 147 -25.71 3.55 -9.53
C SER A 147 -24.41 2.82 -9.89
N SER A 148 -23.84 3.09 -11.08
CA SER A 148 -22.58 2.46 -11.49
C SER A 148 -21.41 2.83 -10.57
N THR A 149 -21.39 4.07 -10.06
CA THR A 149 -20.40 4.52 -9.07
C THR A 149 -20.52 3.71 -7.77
N LEU A 150 -21.76 3.56 -7.27
CA LEU A 150 -22.02 2.83 -6.02
C LEU A 150 -21.84 1.32 -6.16
N ASP A 151 -22.17 0.73 -7.31
CA ASP A 151 -21.90 -0.68 -7.62
C ASP A 151 -20.40 -0.98 -7.58
N HIS A 152 -19.59 -0.10 -8.17
CA HIS A 152 -18.14 -0.22 -8.13
C HIS A 152 -17.62 -0.17 -6.69
N VAL A 153 -18.11 0.78 -5.88
CA VAL A 153 -17.74 0.87 -4.46
C VAL A 153 -18.15 -0.37 -3.70
N ALA A 154 -19.39 -0.86 -3.88
CA ALA A 154 -19.86 -2.08 -3.22
C ALA A 154 -18.99 -3.29 -3.58
N LYS A 155 -18.57 -3.38 -4.85
CA LYS A 155 -17.69 -4.44 -5.36
C LYS A 155 -16.30 -4.39 -4.73
N ILE A 156 -15.63 -3.23 -4.69
CA ILE A 156 -14.27 -3.11 -4.13
C ILE A 156 -14.24 -3.31 -2.62
N LEU A 157 -15.29 -2.92 -1.90
CA LEU A 157 -15.38 -3.15 -0.45
C LEU A 157 -15.72 -4.60 -0.10
N GLY A 158 -16.43 -5.32 -1.00
CA GLY A 158 -16.81 -6.72 -0.79
C GLY A 158 -17.52 -6.94 0.56
N ASP A 159 -17.16 -8.00 1.27
CA ASP A 159 -17.73 -8.30 2.60
C ASP A 159 -17.17 -7.43 3.72
N GLY A 160 -16.08 -6.70 3.44
CA GLY A 160 -15.40 -5.90 4.45
C GLY A 160 -14.49 -6.71 5.37
N SER A 161 -14.13 -6.13 6.52
CA SER A 161 -13.43 -6.78 7.63
C SER A 161 -13.70 -5.98 8.90
N PHE A 162 -14.01 -6.65 10.00
CA PHE A 162 -14.29 -5.99 11.27
C PHE A 162 -13.03 -5.31 11.82
N ARG A 163 -13.17 -4.03 12.18
CA ARG A 163 -12.14 -3.19 12.81
C ARG A 163 -12.77 -2.39 13.93
N LYS A 164 -12.03 -2.17 15.00
CA LYS A 164 -12.49 -1.45 16.21
C LYS A 164 -11.45 -0.43 16.66
N ASP A 165 -11.89 0.58 17.37
CA ASP A 165 -11.06 1.61 17.98
C ASP A 165 -10.03 2.19 16.97
N GLY A 166 -8.74 2.17 17.26
CA GLY A 166 -7.70 2.66 16.35
C GLY A 166 -7.61 1.94 15.01
N GLU A 167 -8.08 0.69 14.93
CA GLU A 167 -8.08 -0.10 13.70
C GLU A 167 -8.98 0.50 12.61
N VAL A 168 -10.05 1.22 12.99
CA VAL A 168 -10.97 1.87 12.04
C VAL A 168 -10.28 2.92 11.16
N HIS A 169 -9.13 3.42 11.60
CA HIS A 169 -8.31 4.39 10.86
C HIS A 169 -7.49 3.78 9.73
N VAL A 170 -7.41 2.45 9.65
CA VAL A 170 -6.70 1.76 8.57
C VAL A 170 -7.69 1.40 7.48
N PRO A 171 -7.54 1.92 6.24
CA PRO A 171 -8.45 1.58 5.15
C PRO A 171 -8.44 0.08 4.85
N LEU A 172 -9.58 -0.43 4.41
CA LEU A 172 -9.81 -1.85 4.21
C LEU A 172 -8.81 -2.52 3.27
N PHE A 173 -8.37 -1.84 2.21
CA PHE A 173 -7.41 -2.39 1.26
C PHE A 173 -6.00 -2.56 1.86
N ILE A 174 -5.60 -1.68 2.82
CA ILE A 174 -4.37 -1.84 3.61
C ILE A 174 -4.59 -2.90 4.70
N TRP A 175 -5.72 -2.82 5.41
CA TRP A 175 -6.06 -3.75 6.49
C TRP A 175 -6.02 -5.21 6.04
N LYS A 176 -6.52 -5.50 4.83
CA LYS A 176 -6.53 -6.86 4.25
C LYS A 176 -5.19 -7.30 3.67
N SER A 177 -4.19 -6.44 3.61
CA SER A 177 -2.89 -6.82 3.05
C SER A 177 -2.08 -7.66 4.05
N ASP A 178 -1.40 -8.69 3.55
CA ASP A 178 -0.55 -9.56 4.37
C ASP A 178 0.55 -8.78 5.08
N GLN A 179 1.10 -7.76 4.40
CA GLN A 179 2.15 -6.89 4.96
C GLN A 179 1.66 -6.16 6.22
N PHE A 180 0.43 -5.62 6.17
CA PHE A 180 -0.14 -4.94 7.32
C PHE A 180 -0.47 -5.93 8.43
N GLN A 181 -1.11 -7.05 8.12
CA GLN A 181 -1.53 -8.04 9.11
C GLN A 181 -0.34 -8.68 9.83
N SER A 182 0.75 -8.96 9.12
CA SER A 182 1.99 -9.48 9.72
C SER A 182 2.59 -8.49 10.72
N TRP A 183 2.72 -7.22 10.34
CA TRP A 183 3.20 -6.16 11.25
C TRP A 183 2.28 -5.98 12.45
N TYR A 184 0.96 -5.92 12.19
CA TYR A 184 -0.04 -5.68 13.23
C TYR A 184 -0.14 -6.82 14.24
N ALA A 185 -0.04 -8.06 13.80
CA ALA A 185 0.03 -9.23 14.68
C ALA A 185 1.22 -9.15 15.66
N ASN A 186 2.39 -8.75 15.17
CA ASN A 186 3.58 -8.56 16.01
C ASN A 186 3.41 -7.39 17.00
N LEU A 187 2.76 -6.29 16.56
CA LEU A 187 2.44 -5.16 17.44
C LEU A 187 1.56 -5.61 18.63
N LEU A 188 0.51 -6.39 18.34
CA LEU A 188 -0.40 -6.93 19.34
C LEU A 188 0.29 -7.97 20.25
N ALA A 189 1.12 -8.84 19.69
CA ALA A 189 1.87 -9.84 20.46
C ALA A 189 2.82 -9.20 21.48
N ALA A 190 3.33 -8.00 21.18
CA ALA A 190 4.13 -7.20 22.12
C ALA A 190 3.27 -6.46 23.17
N GLY A 191 1.95 -6.66 23.19
CA GLY A 191 1.00 -6.01 24.11
C GLY A 191 0.66 -4.57 23.76
N ASN A 192 1.11 -4.06 22.61
CA ASN A 192 0.85 -2.69 22.18
C ASN A 192 -0.50 -2.57 21.47
N THR A 193 -1.04 -1.35 21.37
CA THR A 193 -2.31 -1.08 20.67
C THR A 193 -2.14 0.03 19.63
N LEU A 194 -2.80 -0.15 18.49
CA LEU A 194 -2.93 0.90 17.49
C LEU A 194 -4.05 1.85 17.91
N GLU A 195 -3.71 3.10 18.22
CA GLU A 195 -4.67 4.12 18.63
C GLU A 195 -5.24 4.91 17.45
N SER A 196 -4.42 5.14 16.43
CA SER A 196 -4.89 5.68 15.15
C SER A 196 -3.87 5.46 14.04
N ALA A 197 -4.34 5.56 12.79
CA ALA A 197 -3.50 5.58 11.60
C ALA A 197 -4.02 6.62 10.60
N ARG A 198 -3.14 7.12 9.72
CA ARG A 198 -3.52 7.95 8.58
C ARG A 198 -2.68 7.59 7.36
N VAL A 199 -3.34 7.37 6.23
CA VAL A 199 -2.66 7.15 4.95
C VAL A 199 -2.11 8.47 4.42
N HIS A 200 -0.82 8.50 4.13
CA HIS A 200 -0.18 9.64 3.45
C HIS A 200 -0.06 9.40 1.94
N ASN A 201 0.29 8.18 1.57
CA ASN A 201 0.40 7.81 0.17
C ASN A 201 0.28 6.28 0.03
N GLN A 202 -0.13 5.87 -1.17
CA GLN A 202 -0.09 4.49 -1.59
C GLN A 202 0.46 4.41 -3.03
N ILE A 203 1.17 3.35 -3.34
CA ILE A 203 1.72 3.06 -4.65
C ILE A 203 1.10 1.76 -5.12
N THR A 204 0.44 1.82 -6.27
CA THR A 204 -0.10 0.63 -6.95
C THR A 204 0.67 0.36 -8.23
N VAL A 205 0.71 -0.90 -8.62
CA VAL A 205 1.32 -1.38 -9.87
C VAL A 205 0.34 -2.28 -10.61
N GLY A 206 0.49 -2.41 -11.92
CA GLY A 206 -0.42 -3.21 -12.76
C GLY A 206 -1.88 -2.85 -12.56
N ASP A 207 -2.74 -3.84 -12.41
CA ASP A 207 -4.21 -3.69 -12.25
C ASP A 207 -4.60 -3.27 -10.82
N ASN A 208 -3.97 -2.22 -10.29
CA ASN A 208 -4.20 -1.69 -8.94
C ASN A 208 -3.73 -2.60 -7.78
N TYR A 209 -2.69 -3.41 -8.01
CA TYR A 209 -2.06 -4.16 -6.93
C TYR A 209 -1.34 -3.19 -5.97
N LEU A 210 -1.65 -3.27 -4.65
CA LEU A 210 -1.00 -2.45 -3.63
C LEU A 210 0.46 -2.87 -3.46
N PHE A 211 1.37 -2.09 -4.03
CA PHE A 211 2.81 -2.34 -3.95
C PHE A 211 3.40 -1.83 -2.64
N ALA A 212 3.09 -0.57 -2.27
CA ALA A 212 3.60 0.04 -1.06
C ALA A 212 2.63 1.10 -0.50
N TYR A 213 2.77 1.40 0.77
CA TYR A 213 2.04 2.49 1.42
C TYR A 213 2.87 3.18 2.51
N VAL A 214 2.47 4.40 2.84
CA VAL A 214 3.00 5.18 3.97
C VAL A 214 1.87 5.52 4.92
N LEU A 215 2.00 5.11 6.18
CA LEU A 215 1.08 5.47 7.25
C LEU A 215 1.81 6.31 8.30
N SER A 216 1.18 7.37 8.84
CA SER A 216 1.48 7.82 10.18
C SER A 216 0.64 7.03 11.17
N VAL A 217 1.21 6.68 12.32
CA VAL A 217 0.53 5.86 13.33
C VAL A 217 0.69 6.46 14.73
N LYS A 218 -0.31 6.21 15.56
CA LYS A 218 -0.23 6.45 17.00
C LYS A 218 -0.37 5.11 17.71
N ILE A 219 0.65 4.76 18.49
CA ILE A 219 0.74 3.47 19.17
C ILE A 219 0.79 3.70 20.67
N TRP A 220 -0.08 3.02 21.41
CA TRP A 220 0.09 2.88 22.84
C TRP A 220 1.13 1.81 23.11
N VAL A 221 2.25 2.21 23.72
CA VAL A 221 3.36 1.32 24.08
C VAL A 221 3.13 0.85 25.50
N ALA A 222 2.65 -0.38 25.65
CA ALA A 222 2.20 -0.91 26.97
C ALA A 222 3.35 -0.99 27.98
N SER A 223 4.53 -1.46 27.57
CA SER A 223 5.70 -1.59 28.44
C SER A 223 6.22 -0.26 28.97
N GLU A 224 5.94 0.84 28.26
CA GLU A 224 6.38 2.18 28.63
C GLU A 224 5.22 3.04 29.17
N SER A 225 3.97 2.54 29.16
CA SER A 225 2.76 3.25 29.56
C SER A 225 2.62 4.63 28.93
N ARG A 226 2.93 4.75 27.63
CA ARG A 226 2.87 6.01 26.91
C ARG A 226 2.34 5.87 25.48
N LEU A 227 1.82 6.96 24.96
CA LEU A 227 1.46 7.11 23.55
C LEU A 227 2.70 7.57 22.75
N LYS A 228 3.02 6.82 21.68
CA LYS A 228 3.98 7.22 20.65
C LYS A 228 3.22 7.68 19.41
N SER A 229 3.37 8.95 19.01
CA SER A 229 2.52 9.60 18.00
C SER A 229 3.28 10.25 16.84
N ASN A 230 4.59 10.03 16.75
CA ASN A 230 5.46 10.63 15.74
C ASN A 230 6.10 9.60 14.79
N GLU A 231 5.46 8.45 14.64
CA GLU A 231 5.98 7.38 13.78
C GLU A 231 5.33 7.40 12.39
N PHE A 232 6.18 7.15 11.41
CA PHE A 232 5.77 6.83 10.05
C PHE A 232 6.22 5.41 9.73
N ILE A 233 5.32 4.64 9.11
CA ILE A 233 5.64 3.31 8.58
C ILE A 233 5.61 3.37 7.07
N PHE A 234 6.72 2.95 6.45
CA PHE A 234 6.73 2.54 5.06
C PHE A 234 6.58 1.02 5.02
N SER A 235 5.64 0.53 4.24
CA SER A 235 5.45 -0.91 4.04
C SER A 235 5.35 -1.25 2.57
N ARG A 236 5.94 -2.36 2.20
CA ARG A 236 5.83 -3.00 0.88
C ARG A 236 5.78 -4.51 1.06
N LYS A 237 5.54 -5.25 -0.02
CA LYS A 237 5.63 -6.71 0.03
C LYS A 237 7.06 -7.15 0.42
N ASP A 238 7.14 -8.23 1.19
CA ASP A 238 8.40 -8.85 1.54
C ASP A 238 9.17 -9.26 0.28
N SER A 239 10.48 -9.25 0.38
CA SER A 239 11.37 -9.70 -0.69
C SER A 239 12.11 -10.98 -0.29
N VAL A 240 12.66 -11.65 -1.28
CA VAL A 240 13.50 -12.81 -1.12
C VAL A 240 14.85 -12.56 -1.78
N ASN A 241 15.92 -12.91 -1.10
CA ASN A 241 17.28 -12.86 -1.65
C ASN A 241 17.99 -14.19 -1.45
N VAL A 242 18.92 -14.51 -2.35
CA VAL A 242 19.72 -15.71 -2.25
C VAL A 242 21.21 -15.38 -2.34
N CYS A 243 21.95 -15.82 -1.34
CA CYS A 243 23.41 -15.80 -1.40
C CYS A 243 23.90 -17.06 -2.14
N MET A 244 24.23 -16.87 -3.42
CA MET A 244 24.88 -17.89 -4.24
C MET A 244 26.38 -17.81 -4.04
N TYR A 245 27.01 -18.90 -3.62
CA TYR A 245 28.45 -18.91 -3.36
C TYR A 245 29.12 -20.20 -3.85
N TYR A 246 30.39 -20.08 -4.18
CA TYR A 246 31.28 -21.21 -4.52
C TYR A 246 32.50 -21.17 -3.61
N LYS A 247 32.77 -22.28 -2.91
CA LYS A 247 33.97 -22.43 -2.09
C LYS A 247 35.14 -22.83 -2.97
N ASP A 248 36.09 -21.91 -3.16
CA ASP A 248 37.36 -22.16 -3.81
C ASP A 248 38.45 -22.43 -2.74
N ILE A 249 39.62 -22.96 -3.18
CA ILE A 249 40.73 -23.31 -2.27
C ILE A 249 41.22 -22.09 -1.49
N ASP A 250 41.32 -20.94 -2.16
CA ASP A 250 41.91 -19.71 -1.60
C ASP A 250 40.90 -18.71 -1.05
N ASP A 251 39.63 -18.79 -1.45
CA ASP A 251 38.60 -17.82 -1.06
C ASP A 251 37.20 -18.29 -1.48
N THR A 252 36.18 -17.80 -0.80
CA THR A 252 34.79 -17.98 -1.23
C THR A 252 34.41 -16.93 -2.27
N LYS A 253 33.83 -17.37 -3.39
CA LYS A 253 33.32 -16.53 -4.46
C LYS A 253 31.82 -16.29 -4.24
N ILE A 254 31.39 -15.04 -4.28
CA ILE A 254 29.97 -14.64 -4.15
C ILE A 254 29.49 -14.13 -5.50
N ILE A 255 28.31 -14.59 -5.92
CA ILE A 255 27.63 -14.09 -7.12
C ILE A 255 26.76 -12.91 -6.70
N LEU A 256 26.97 -11.77 -7.34
CA LEU A 256 26.20 -10.55 -7.17
C LEU A 256 25.57 -10.14 -8.51
N VAL A 257 24.47 -9.43 -8.42
CA VAL A 257 23.88 -8.68 -9.53
C VAL A 257 24.26 -7.22 -9.42
N LYS A 258 24.60 -6.61 -10.55
CA LYS A 258 24.90 -5.19 -10.67
C LYS A 258 23.83 -4.51 -11.46
N GLU A 259 23.15 -3.54 -10.84
CA GLU A 259 22.05 -2.79 -11.44
C GLU A 259 22.14 -1.30 -11.16
N PHE A 260 21.64 -0.47 -12.07
CA PHE A 260 21.45 0.95 -11.84
C PHE A 260 20.24 1.18 -10.91
N ARG A 261 20.47 1.88 -9.80
CA ARG A 261 19.40 2.32 -8.90
C ARG A 261 19.47 3.83 -8.69
N SER A 262 18.39 4.53 -8.97
CA SER A 262 18.32 6.00 -8.82
C SER A 262 18.49 6.49 -7.37
N THR A 263 18.34 5.60 -6.39
CA THR A 263 18.52 5.89 -4.95
C THR A 263 19.97 5.82 -4.49
N VAL A 264 20.87 5.27 -5.32
CA VAL A 264 22.27 5.06 -4.93
C VAL A 264 23.04 6.37 -4.85
N ASN A 265 23.69 6.61 -3.71
CA ASN A 265 24.52 7.78 -3.49
C ASN A 265 26.02 7.43 -3.67
N ASN A 266 26.40 6.99 -4.87
CA ASN A 266 27.78 6.82 -5.28
C ASN A 266 28.01 7.44 -6.66
N LEU A 267 29.27 7.51 -7.11
CA LEU A 267 29.64 8.16 -8.37
C LEU A 267 29.18 7.37 -9.61
N GLU A 268 28.95 6.07 -9.48
CA GLU A 268 28.62 5.17 -10.59
C GLU A 268 27.10 5.01 -10.79
N GLY A 269 26.28 5.23 -9.74
CA GLY A 269 24.83 5.01 -9.77
C GLY A 269 24.42 3.52 -9.77
N PHE A 270 25.36 2.61 -9.47
CA PHE A 270 25.11 1.16 -9.46
C PHE A 270 25.16 0.59 -8.05
N VAL A 271 24.27 -0.37 -7.78
CA VAL A 271 24.33 -1.26 -6.62
C VAL A 271 24.89 -2.61 -7.02
N TYR A 272 25.42 -3.31 -6.02
CA TYR A 272 25.79 -4.72 -6.09
C TYR A 272 24.98 -5.44 -5.01
N GLU A 273 24.05 -6.29 -5.43
CA GLU A 273 23.06 -6.93 -4.56
C GLU A 273 23.13 -8.44 -4.69
N LEU A 274 22.57 -9.16 -3.72
CA LEU A 274 22.29 -10.59 -3.88
C LEU A 274 21.11 -10.75 -4.85
N PRO A 275 21.13 -11.75 -5.74
CA PRO A 275 20.00 -12.05 -6.60
C PRO A 275 18.71 -12.20 -5.79
N GLY A 276 17.62 -11.61 -6.28
CA GLY A 276 16.32 -11.68 -5.62
C GLY A 276 15.43 -10.48 -5.85
N GLY A 277 14.19 -10.60 -5.42
CA GLY A 277 13.18 -9.58 -5.63
C GLY A 277 11.89 -9.82 -4.87
N SER A 278 10.78 -9.31 -5.38
CA SER A 278 9.45 -9.49 -4.81
C SER A 278 8.41 -9.66 -5.90
N SER A 279 7.55 -10.65 -5.78
CA SER A 279 6.50 -10.89 -6.77
C SER A 279 5.28 -9.98 -6.56
N PHE A 280 4.76 -9.40 -7.64
CA PHE A 280 3.47 -8.72 -7.67
C PHE A 280 2.28 -9.68 -7.79
N ASN A 281 2.53 -10.97 -8.04
CA ASN A 281 1.49 -11.98 -8.06
C ASN A 281 1.21 -12.47 -6.64
N PRO A 282 -0.02 -12.27 -6.09
CA PRO A 282 -0.37 -12.70 -4.74
C PRO A 282 -0.36 -14.24 -4.56
N GLU A 283 -0.46 -15.01 -5.65
CA GLU A 283 -0.47 -16.47 -5.61
C GLU A 283 0.94 -17.08 -5.53
N LYS A 284 1.98 -16.32 -5.88
CA LYS A 284 3.36 -16.80 -5.80
C LYS A 284 3.87 -16.81 -4.35
N ASN A 285 4.41 -17.96 -3.95
CA ASN A 285 5.12 -18.09 -2.67
C ASN A 285 6.59 -17.65 -2.80
N VAL A 286 7.28 -17.53 -1.67
CA VAL A 286 8.67 -17.08 -1.57
C VAL A 286 9.62 -17.91 -2.46
N ILE A 287 9.48 -19.24 -2.46
CA ILE A 287 10.37 -20.13 -3.24
C ILE A 287 10.13 -19.99 -4.75
N SER A 288 8.86 -19.90 -5.17
CA SER A 288 8.57 -19.70 -6.60
C SER A 288 9.07 -18.35 -7.09
N THR A 289 8.94 -17.29 -6.27
CA THR A 289 9.51 -15.99 -6.60
C THR A 289 11.03 -16.08 -6.74
N LEU A 290 11.71 -16.72 -5.79
CA LEU A 290 13.16 -16.88 -5.82
C LEU A 290 13.64 -17.61 -7.08
N LYS A 291 12.93 -18.65 -7.52
CA LYS A 291 13.29 -19.40 -8.72
C LYS A 291 13.17 -18.57 -9.99
N ASP A 292 12.13 -17.75 -10.08
CA ASP A 292 11.96 -16.83 -11.20
C ASP A 292 13.08 -15.79 -11.23
N GLU A 293 13.40 -15.15 -10.10
CA GLU A 293 14.48 -14.17 -9.98
C GLU A 293 15.85 -14.78 -10.33
N LEU A 294 16.15 -15.99 -9.85
CA LEU A 294 17.38 -16.70 -10.21
C LEU A 294 17.50 -16.93 -11.72
N TYR A 295 16.39 -17.23 -12.38
CA TYR A 295 16.39 -17.41 -13.82
C TYR A 295 16.50 -16.07 -14.57
N GLU A 296 15.76 -15.06 -14.13
CA GLU A 296 15.70 -13.74 -14.79
C GLU A 296 16.99 -12.94 -14.60
N GLU A 297 17.60 -12.98 -13.41
CA GLU A 297 18.77 -12.16 -13.08
C GLU A 297 20.11 -12.88 -13.30
N VAL A 298 20.15 -14.20 -13.16
CA VAL A 298 21.42 -14.98 -13.22
C VAL A 298 21.43 -15.98 -14.38
N GLY A 299 20.26 -16.24 -14.99
CA GLY A 299 20.11 -17.32 -15.95
C GLY A 299 20.35 -18.70 -15.34
N PHE A 300 20.12 -18.83 -14.02
CA PHE A 300 20.31 -20.07 -13.27
C PHE A 300 18.97 -20.75 -13.01
N LYS A 301 18.83 -21.98 -13.54
CA LYS A 301 17.65 -22.80 -13.31
C LYS A 301 17.89 -23.71 -12.12
N LEU A 302 17.10 -23.57 -11.08
CA LEU A 302 17.12 -24.42 -9.91
C LEU A 302 16.10 -25.57 -10.10
N ASP A 303 16.59 -26.78 -10.27
CA ASP A 303 15.76 -27.98 -10.46
C ASP A 303 15.44 -28.70 -9.15
N ASP A 304 16.24 -28.51 -8.11
CA ASP A 304 16.09 -29.16 -6.80
C ASP A 304 16.00 -28.11 -5.67
N ASP A 305 14.80 -27.92 -5.16
CA ASP A 305 14.51 -26.93 -4.11
C ASP A 305 15.15 -27.30 -2.76
N THR A 306 15.52 -28.56 -2.55
CA THR A 306 16.19 -29.01 -1.29
C THR A 306 17.58 -28.40 -1.09
N ARG A 307 18.17 -27.85 -2.17
CA ARG A 307 19.45 -27.14 -2.13
C ARG A 307 19.35 -25.72 -1.59
N LEU A 308 18.13 -25.15 -1.55
CA LEU A 308 17.90 -23.84 -0.93
C LEU A 308 17.81 -24.00 0.57
N VAL A 309 18.77 -23.43 1.27
CA VAL A 309 18.78 -23.41 2.72
C VAL A 309 18.32 -22.04 3.19
N HIS A 310 17.19 -21.98 3.92
CA HIS A 310 16.73 -20.76 4.57
C HIS A 310 17.76 -20.35 5.65
N VAL A 311 18.23 -19.11 5.59
CA VAL A 311 19.22 -18.57 6.53
C VAL A 311 18.53 -17.80 7.64
N ASP A 312 17.69 -16.82 7.26
CA ASP A 312 17.01 -15.94 8.20
C ASP A 312 15.89 -15.13 7.51
N THR A 313 15.03 -14.52 8.32
CA THR A 313 14.04 -13.54 7.87
C THR A 313 14.13 -12.31 8.75
N ARG A 314 14.50 -11.14 8.16
CA ARG A 314 14.73 -9.90 8.90
C ARG A 314 14.24 -8.67 8.16
N GLN A 315 13.94 -7.62 8.94
CA GLN A 315 13.72 -6.28 8.39
C GLN A 315 15.04 -5.67 7.90
N VAL A 316 14.98 -4.96 6.77
CA VAL A 316 16.13 -4.24 6.21
C VAL A 316 16.37 -2.92 6.93
N ALA A 317 15.29 -2.22 7.28
CA ALA A 317 15.34 -0.87 7.86
C ALA A 317 14.27 -0.71 8.95
N ALA A 318 14.43 -1.40 10.07
CA ALA A 318 13.45 -1.50 11.16
C ALA A 318 13.05 -0.15 11.79
N THR A 319 13.78 0.93 11.51
CA THR A 319 13.47 2.27 12.02
C THR A 319 12.34 2.97 11.27
N PHE A 320 11.97 2.50 10.06
CA PHE A 320 10.89 3.12 9.28
C PHE A 320 10.13 2.15 8.36
N ALA A 321 10.67 0.95 8.08
CA ALA A 321 10.08 0.00 7.14
C ALA A 321 9.66 -1.30 7.85
N THR A 322 8.47 -1.83 7.50
CA THR A 322 7.91 -3.03 8.14
C THR A 322 8.20 -4.31 7.38
N HIS A 323 8.48 -4.22 6.07
CA HIS A 323 8.71 -5.40 5.23
C HIS A 323 9.98 -6.14 5.63
N GLN A 324 9.98 -7.43 5.35
CA GLN A 324 11.07 -8.35 5.66
C GLN A 324 11.75 -8.85 4.39
N VAL A 325 12.98 -9.33 4.55
CA VAL A 325 13.73 -10.07 3.54
C VAL A 325 13.89 -11.51 4.01
N HIS A 326 13.47 -12.44 3.17
CA HIS A 326 13.71 -13.88 3.37
C HIS A 326 15.02 -14.23 2.70
N LEU A 327 16.06 -14.50 3.51
CA LEU A 327 17.38 -14.82 3.02
C LEU A 327 17.55 -16.33 2.88
N TYR A 328 17.95 -16.75 1.69
CA TYR A 328 18.35 -18.12 1.38
C TYR A 328 19.81 -18.19 0.99
N LYS A 329 20.39 -19.38 1.03
CA LYS A 329 21.73 -19.67 0.50
C LYS A 329 21.70 -20.90 -0.40
N ILE A 330 22.61 -20.91 -1.38
CA ILE A 330 22.91 -22.05 -2.23
C ILE A 330 24.41 -22.15 -2.48
N GLU A 331 25.00 -23.31 -2.17
CA GLU A 331 26.37 -23.63 -2.55
C GLU A 331 26.40 -24.17 -3.98
N LEU A 332 27.17 -23.51 -4.84
CA LEU A 332 27.32 -23.88 -6.24
C LEU A 332 28.34 -25.01 -6.39
N THR A 333 28.07 -25.95 -7.27
CA THR A 333 29.07 -26.87 -7.78
C THR A 333 30.04 -26.10 -8.70
N LYS A 334 31.24 -26.66 -8.91
CA LYS A 334 32.23 -26.06 -9.82
C LYS A 334 31.67 -25.88 -11.24
N ALA A 335 30.90 -26.83 -11.74
CA ALA A 335 30.27 -26.75 -13.07
C ALA A 335 29.26 -25.61 -13.17
N GLU A 336 28.38 -25.44 -12.18
CA GLU A 336 27.42 -24.33 -12.11
C GLU A 336 28.12 -22.98 -12.02
N TYR A 337 29.14 -22.88 -11.17
CA TYR A 337 29.95 -21.68 -11.04
C TYR A 337 30.58 -21.28 -12.38
N ASP A 338 31.21 -22.23 -13.11
CA ASP A 338 31.84 -21.99 -14.40
C ASP A 338 30.81 -21.54 -15.45
N ILE A 339 29.61 -22.11 -15.46
CA ILE A 339 28.50 -21.69 -16.35
C ILE A 339 28.08 -20.25 -16.04
N ILE A 340 27.95 -19.87 -14.75
CA ILE A 340 27.57 -18.52 -14.35
C ILE A 340 28.67 -17.51 -14.74
N VAL A 341 29.94 -17.84 -14.46
CA VAL A 341 31.08 -16.98 -14.81
C VAL A 341 31.16 -16.75 -16.32
N ALA A 342 30.87 -17.77 -17.13
CA ALA A 342 30.86 -17.64 -18.60
C ALA A 342 29.77 -16.67 -19.11
N LYS A 343 28.75 -16.37 -18.30
CA LYS A 343 27.65 -15.44 -18.64
C LYS A 343 27.87 -14.01 -18.14
N LYS A 344 28.99 -13.69 -17.46
CA LYS A 344 29.20 -12.39 -16.79
C LYS A 344 29.07 -11.17 -17.73
N ASP A 345 29.37 -11.33 -19.04
CA ASP A 345 29.27 -10.27 -20.04
C ASP A 345 27.90 -10.19 -20.71
N GLN A 346 26.97 -11.09 -20.34
CA GLN A 346 25.59 -11.06 -20.78
C GLN A 346 24.77 -10.05 -19.94
N LYS A 347 23.68 -9.56 -20.54
CA LYS A 347 22.71 -8.73 -19.84
C LYS A 347 21.48 -9.57 -19.50
N PHE A 348 20.97 -9.35 -18.31
CA PHE A 348 19.82 -10.00 -17.71
C PHE A 348 18.79 -8.96 -17.29
N GLY A 349 17.70 -9.40 -16.69
CA GLY A 349 16.57 -8.57 -16.27
C GLY A 349 15.51 -8.43 -17.35
N ASN A 350 14.40 -7.78 -16.98
CA ASN A 350 13.28 -7.55 -17.88
C ASN A 350 13.40 -6.19 -18.56
N VAL A 351 13.76 -6.18 -19.85
CA VAL A 351 13.96 -4.96 -20.65
C VAL A 351 12.66 -4.14 -20.79
N ASP A 352 11.51 -4.82 -20.78
CA ASP A 352 10.20 -4.15 -20.87
C ASP A 352 9.88 -3.33 -19.62
N ASP A 353 10.42 -3.75 -18.46
CA ASP A 353 10.35 -3.02 -17.20
C ASP A 353 11.51 -2.02 -17.01
N GLY A 354 12.40 -1.92 -17.99
CA GLY A 354 13.58 -1.03 -17.97
C GLY A 354 14.72 -1.58 -17.10
N GLU A 355 14.69 -2.85 -16.75
CA GLU A 355 15.68 -3.50 -15.91
C GLU A 355 16.83 -4.06 -16.74
N VAL A 356 18.06 -3.67 -16.40
CA VAL A 356 19.28 -4.13 -17.08
C VAL A 356 20.32 -4.55 -16.03
N ILE A 357 20.46 -5.84 -15.87
CA ILE A 357 21.31 -6.47 -14.85
C ILE A 357 22.57 -7.06 -15.50
N SER A 358 23.68 -7.00 -14.79
CA SER A 358 24.92 -7.71 -15.13
C SER A 358 25.43 -8.50 -13.93
N LEU A 359 26.07 -9.63 -14.19
CA LEU A 359 26.66 -10.45 -13.15
C LEU A 359 28.02 -9.96 -12.70
N GLU A 360 28.27 -10.05 -11.41
CA GLU A 360 29.56 -9.75 -10.82
C GLU A 360 29.96 -10.89 -9.89
N VAL A 361 31.19 -11.39 -10.03
CA VAL A 361 31.75 -12.44 -9.16
C VAL A 361 32.83 -11.81 -8.31
N VAL A 362 32.65 -11.83 -7.01
CA VAL A 362 33.51 -11.14 -6.04
C VAL A 362 34.07 -12.13 -5.05
N ASN A 363 35.35 -11.99 -4.73
CA ASN A 363 35.96 -12.71 -3.61
C ASN A 363 35.39 -12.17 -2.29
N LEU A 364 35.06 -13.04 -1.35
CA LEU A 364 34.55 -12.64 -0.04
C LEU A 364 35.45 -11.60 0.65
N LYS A 365 36.75 -11.77 0.58
CA LYS A 365 37.75 -10.81 1.15
C LYS A 365 37.69 -9.41 0.52
N ASP A 366 37.18 -9.29 -0.72
CA ASP A 366 37.10 -8.02 -1.44
C ASP A 366 35.69 -7.42 -1.43
N ILE A 367 34.72 -8.06 -0.77
CA ILE A 367 33.29 -7.74 -0.83
C ILE A 367 33.00 -6.29 -0.41
N PHE A 368 33.69 -5.77 0.61
CA PHE A 368 33.52 -4.41 1.12
C PHE A 368 33.93 -3.31 0.11
N LYS A 369 34.73 -3.65 -0.91
CA LYS A 369 35.11 -2.69 -1.95
C LYS A 369 33.99 -2.41 -2.96
N LYS A 370 33.02 -3.32 -3.02
CA LYS A 370 31.93 -3.31 -3.99
C LYS A 370 30.60 -2.89 -3.37
N LEU A 371 30.29 -3.36 -2.16
CA LEU A 371 28.99 -3.17 -1.54
C LEU A 371 28.85 -1.76 -1.00
N VAL A 372 27.70 -1.15 -1.27
CA VAL A 372 27.31 0.19 -0.79
C VAL A 372 26.25 0.12 0.31
N ASP A 373 25.62 -1.03 0.50
CA ASP A 373 24.48 -1.22 1.41
C ASP A 373 24.88 -2.17 2.57
N PHE A 374 24.67 -1.72 3.79
CA PHE A 374 24.94 -2.52 4.99
C PHE A 374 24.03 -3.74 5.11
N SER A 375 22.82 -3.71 4.53
CA SER A 375 21.91 -4.85 4.55
C SER A 375 22.46 -6.02 3.74
N VAL A 376 22.99 -5.75 2.55
CA VAL A 376 23.64 -6.77 1.70
C VAL A 376 24.88 -7.36 2.39
N ILE A 377 25.69 -6.51 3.02
CA ILE A 377 26.82 -6.95 3.84
C ILE A 377 26.33 -7.89 4.95
N GLY A 378 25.30 -7.47 5.69
CA GLY A 378 24.72 -8.28 6.78
C GLY A 378 24.17 -9.63 6.29
N MET A 379 23.50 -9.66 5.14
CA MET A 379 22.97 -10.88 4.53
C MET A 379 24.10 -11.86 4.16
N ILE A 380 25.18 -11.37 3.53
CA ILE A 380 26.32 -12.20 3.16
C ILE A 380 27.01 -12.77 4.41
N PHE A 381 27.25 -11.94 5.43
CA PHE A 381 27.85 -12.43 6.67
C PHE A 381 26.95 -13.43 7.40
N SER A 382 25.63 -13.19 7.46
CA SER A 382 24.68 -14.15 8.04
C SER A 382 24.67 -15.50 7.32
N THR A 383 25.04 -15.51 6.03
CA THR A 383 25.14 -16.74 5.22
C THR A 383 26.43 -17.52 5.48
N ILE A 384 27.57 -16.81 5.60
CA ILE A 384 28.92 -17.42 5.65
C ILE A 384 29.32 -17.77 7.08
N LEU A 385 28.90 -16.99 8.08
CA LEU A 385 29.12 -17.33 9.46
C LEU A 385 28.24 -18.53 9.83
N GLU A 386 28.86 -19.68 10.08
CA GLU A 386 28.12 -20.81 10.64
C GLU A 386 27.55 -20.40 12.00
N ARG A 387 26.24 -20.40 12.12
CA ARG A 387 25.58 -20.31 13.43
C ARG A 387 25.87 -21.65 14.11
N HIS A 388 26.68 -21.64 15.13
CA HIS A 388 26.65 -22.70 16.11
C HIS A 388 25.31 -22.56 16.85
N ASP A 389 24.32 -23.33 16.42
CA ASP A 389 23.07 -23.49 17.18
C ASP A 389 23.47 -24.24 18.46
N ASP A 390 23.55 -23.49 19.59
CA ASP A 390 23.65 -24.02 20.94
C ASP A 390 22.35 -24.66 21.41
#